data_93f329bed386c820fb1ba0b6e169c19d
#
_entry.id   93f329bed386c820fb1ba0b6e169c19d
#
_cell.length_a   1.000
_cell.length_b   1.000
_cell.length_c   1.000
_cell.angle_alpha   90.00
_cell.angle_beta   90.00
_cell.angle_gamma   90.00
#
_symmetry.space_group_name_H-M   'P 1'
#
loop_
_entity.id
_entity.type
_entity.pdbx_description
1 polymer ?
#
loop_
_entity_poly.entity_id
_entity_poly.type
_entity_poly.pdbx_seq_one_letter_code
_entity_poly.pdbx_strand_id
1 'polypeptide(L)'
;ANVIKAQPRFDECFADSTLRLDYIFSGNASHQKISVDKLCLMPRWYGKKAHLDELPMEGNGQITVRDAKTNAVIYRNSFSTLFQEWLTYDEAKHVDKAFENVFLIPMPKNTVKVTVDLMDNRRQVMCSMTHTVVPNDILIRHIGFSHVTPYTTIQAAKDTTKCIHIAYVAEGYTEAEMDVFLKDVKLANEAMFSHEPFKELRDRFNVVAVCSPSAESGTSEPSKGVWKSTALGSH
;
A
#
# COMPACT_ATOMS: atom_id res chain seq x y z
N ALA A 1 -14.26 22.45 29.05
CA ALA A 1 -15.17 22.04 27.98
C ALA A 1 -14.39 21.12 27.05
N ASN A 2 -14.77 19.81 27.01
CA ASN A 2 -14.23 18.88 26.00
C ASN A 2 -14.77 19.33 24.64
N VAL A 3 -13.93 19.93 23.82
CA VAL A 3 -14.25 20.16 22.41
C VAL A 3 -14.25 18.78 21.77
N ILE A 4 -15.43 18.25 21.48
CA ILE A 4 -15.57 17.04 20.66
C ILE A 4 -15.01 17.42 19.30
N LYS A 5 -13.81 16.94 18.98
CA LYS A 5 -13.17 17.16 17.69
C LYS A 5 -14.00 16.40 16.65
N ALA A 6 -14.61 17.13 15.72
CA ALA A 6 -15.34 16.49 14.63
C ALA A 6 -14.39 15.56 13.87
N GLN A 7 -14.82 14.31 13.64
CA GLN A 7 -14.05 13.37 12.82
C GLN A 7 -13.94 13.90 11.38
N PRO A 8 -12.79 13.74 10.73
CA PRO A 8 -12.62 14.17 9.35
C PRO A 8 -13.52 13.35 8.43
N ARG A 9 -14.28 14.02 7.57
CA ARG A 9 -15.14 13.39 6.57
C ARG A 9 -14.36 13.20 5.27
N PHE A 10 -14.47 12.01 4.70
CA PHE A 10 -13.74 11.67 3.47
C PHE A 10 -14.05 12.65 2.34
N ASP A 11 -15.34 12.88 2.07
CA ASP A 11 -15.79 13.71 0.96
C ASP A 11 -15.41 15.20 1.09
N GLU A 12 -15.13 15.66 2.30
CA GLU A 12 -14.68 17.04 2.55
C GLU A 12 -13.17 17.19 2.33
N CYS A 13 -12.39 16.17 2.71
CA CYS A 13 -10.93 16.21 2.73
C CYS A 13 -10.29 15.63 1.47
N PHE A 14 -10.91 14.61 0.85
CA PHE A 14 -10.28 13.78 -0.16
C PHE A 14 -11.13 13.59 -1.41
N ALA A 15 -10.46 13.37 -2.53
CA ALA A 15 -11.04 12.88 -3.78
C ALA A 15 -11.05 11.34 -3.80
N ASP A 16 -11.91 10.73 -4.62
CA ASP A 16 -11.94 9.29 -4.83
C ASP A 16 -10.83 8.84 -5.80
N SER A 17 -9.59 9.18 -5.42
CA SER A 17 -8.36 8.80 -6.12
C SER A 17 -7.24 8.58 -5.10
N THR A 18 -6.19 7.91 -5.51
CA THR A 18 -5.06 7.56 -4.65
C THR A 18 -3.87 8.47 -4.91
N LEU A 19 -3.27 9.00 -3.86
CA LEU A 19 -1.93 9.55 -3.91
C LEU A 19 -0.94 8.48 -3.45
N ARG A 20 -0.11 8.01 -4.37
CA ARG A 20 1.02 7.14 -4.10
C ARG A 20 2.22 8.00 -3.71
N LEU A 21 2.79 7.68 -2.58
CA LEU A 21 3.95 8.33 -1.98
C LEU A 21 5.13 7.36 -2.06
N ASP A 22 6.10 7.67 -2.89
CA ASP A 22 7.33 6.89 -2.99
C ASP A 22 8.43 7.58 -2.18
N TYR A 23 8.98 6.86 -1.21
CA TYR A 23 10.04 7.34 -0.33
C TYR A 23 11.26 6.44 -0.40
N ILE A 24 12.43 7.03 -0.17
CA ILE A 24 13.66 6.31 0.11
C ILE A 24 13.93 6.43 1.61
N PHE A 25 13.99 5.30 2.30
CA PHE A 25 14.49 5.21 3.67
C PHE A 25 15.93 4.74 3.61
N SER A 26 16.84 5.47 4.22
CA SER A 26 18.29 5.22 4.12
C SER A 26 19.01 5.48 5.43
N GLY A 27 20.23 4.97 5.53
CA GLY A 27 21.11 5.09 6.69
C GLY A 27 21.41 3.74 7.32
N ASN A 28 21.59 3.72 8.63
CA ASN A 28 21.95 2.56 9.43
C ASN A 28 21.31 2.60 10.83
N ALA A 29 21.72 1.69 11.73
CA ALA A 29 21.15 1.59 13.08
C ALA A 29 21.36 2.86 13.93
N SER A 30 22.38 3.69 13.62
CA SER A 30 22.72 4.90 14.41
C SER A 30 22.11 6.18 13.81
N HIS A 31 21.86 6.23 12.52
CA HIS A 31 21.27 7.38 11.84
C HIS A 31 20.37 6.94 10.69
N GLN A 32 19.25 7.61 10.54
CA GLN A 32 18.24 7.29 9.54
C GLN A 32 17.80 8.56 8.82
N LYS A 33 17.44 8.42 7.56
CA LYS A 33 16.94 9.51 6.72
C LYS A 33 15.77 9.05 5.87
N ILE A 34 14.77 9.92 5.74
CA ILE A 34 13.62 9.75 4.85
C ILE A 34 13.73 10.81 3.76
N SER A 35 13.59 10.42 2.51
CA SER A 35 13.55 11.32 1.35
C SER A 35 12.34 11.00 0.48
N VAL A 36 11.70 12.04 -0.05
CA VAL A 36 10.67 11.88 -1.09
C VAL A 36 11.38 11.53 -2.39
N ASP A 37 10.97 10.45 -3.03
CA ASP A 37 11.41 10.12 -4.39
C ASP A 37 10.44 10.73 -5.41
N LYS A 38 9.16 10.31 -5.35
CA LYS A 38 8.13 10.83 -6.26
C LYS A 38 6.73 10.72 -5.66
N LEU A 39 5.82 11.48 -6.26
CA LEU A 39 4.40 11.43 -5.96
C LEU A 39 3.65 11.03 -7.23
N CYS A 40 2.69 10.11 -7.11
CA CYS A 40 1.89 9.68 -8.25
C CYS A 40 0.40 9.73 -7.90
N LEU A 41 -0.41 10.28 -8.81
CA LEU A 41 -1.86 10.19 -8.77
C LEU A 41 -2.30 8.91 -9.50
N MET A 42 -3.14 8.11 -8.84
CA MET A 42 -3.74 6.90 -9.40
C MET A 42 -5.28 7.01 -9.35
N PRO A 43 -6.00 6.37 -10.29
CA PRO A 43 -7.46 6.36 -10.25
C PRO A 43 -7.98 5.59 -9.04
N ARG A 44 -9.10 6.08 -8.48
CA ARG A 44 -9.84 5.48 -7.36
C ARG A 44 -9.05 5.30 -6.08
N TRP A 45 -9.75 5.34 -4.96
CA TRP A 45 -9.27 5.03 -3.64
C TRP A 45 -9.97 3.77 -3.12
N TYR A 46 -9.17 2.78 -2.71
CA TYR A 46 -9.66 1.48 -2.23
C TYR A 46 -9.44 1.28 -0.73
N GLY A 47 -8.85 2.26 -0.02
CA GLY A 47 -8.62 2.20 1.41
C GLY A 47 -9.80 2.72 2.23
N LYS A 48 -9.57 2.93 3.52
CA LYS A 48 -10.61 3.40 4.46
C LYS A 48 -11.16 4.76 4.09
N LYS A 49 -12.50 4.90 4.21
CA LYS A 49 -13.25 6.16 4.02
C LYS A 49 -13.90 6.66 5.33
N ALA A 50 -13.80 5.89 6.40
CA ALA A 50 -14.23 6.25 7.76
C ALA A 50 -13.07 6.06 8.74
N HIS A 51 -13.17 6.63 9.94
CA HIS A 51 -12.13 6.55 10.97
C HIS A 51 -10.75 6.97 10.42
N LEU A 52 -10.74 8.06 9.65
CA LEU A 52 -9.60 8.47 8.85
C LEU A 52 -8.36 8.79 9.68
N ASP A 53 -8.53 9.36 10.87
CA ASP A 53 -7.48 9.76 11.81
C ASP A 53 -7.17 8.72 12.90
N GLU A 54 -7.81 7.54 12.84
CA GLU A 54 -7.60 6.45 13.78
C GLU A 54 -6.60 5.40 13.26
N LEU A 55 -5.88 4.78 14.18
CA LEU A 55 -4.95 3.68 13.91
C LEU A 55 -5.46 2.42 14.60
N PRO A 56 -6.16 1.52 13.90
CA PRO A 56 -6.67 0.28 14.49
C PRO A 56 -5.53 -0.71 14.86
N MET A 57 -4.42 -0.63 14.15
CA MET A 57 -3.19 -1.38 14.41
C MET A 57 -1.99 -0.43 14.30
N GLU A 58 -1.00 -0.62 15.18
CA GLU A 58 0.19 0.21 15.21
C GLU A 58 1.43 -0.61 14.85
N GLY A 59 2.04 -0.28 13.69
CA GLY A 59 3.37 -0.70 13.30
C GLY A 59 4.45 0.20 13.91
N ASN A 60 5.68 0.02 13.50
CA ASN A 60 6.81 0.86 13.89
C ASN A 60 7.05 2.06 12.97
N GLY A 61 6.13 2.32 12.04
CA GLY A 61 6.09 3.52 11.21
C GLY A 61 4.68 4.11 11.15
N GLN A 62 4.59 5.41 10.91
CA GLN A 62 3.32 6.12 10.82
C GLN A 62 3.36 7.21 9.76
N ILE A 63 2.28 7.32 9.00
CA ILE A 63 2.00 8.48 8.15
C ILE A 63 0.87 9.28 8.81
N THR A 64 1.10 10.58 8.97
CA THR A 64 0.11 11.53 9.46
C THR A 64 -0.10 12.63 8.43
N VAL A 65 -1.33 12.79 7.95
CA VAL A 65 -1.72 13.86 7.01
C VAL A 65 -2.48 14.94 7.76
N ARG A 66 -2.03 16.18 7.62
CA ARG A 66 -2.63 17.36 8.24
C ARG A 66 -3.06 18.36 7.17
N ASP A 67 -4.22 18.92 7.33
CA ASP A 67 -4.62 20.10 6.55
C ASP A 67 -3.61 21.23 6.79
N ALA A 68 -3.10 21.84 5.72
CA ALA A 68 -2.02 22.83 5.83
C ALA A 68 -2.45 24.15 6.47
N LYS A 69 -3.76 24.50 6.39
CA LYS A 69 -4.30 25.74 6.94
C LYS A 69 -4.67 25.62 8.41
N THR A 70 -5.38 24.53 8.75
CA THR A 70 -5.93 24.32 10.10
C THR A 70 -5.02 23.51 11.00
N ASN A 71 -4.01 22.83 10.43
CA ASN A 71 -3.14 21.85 11.08
C ASN A 71 -3.90 20.65 11.71
N ALA A 72 -5.19 20.50 11.38
CA ALA A 72 -5.98 19.37 11.83
C ALA A 72 -5.50 18.08 11.18
N VAL A 73 -5.43 16.99 11.96
CA VAL A 73 -5.17 15.65 11.41
C VAL A 73 -6.41 15.22 10.63
N ILE A 74 -6.23 14.87 9.36
CA ILE A 74 -7.30 14.43 8.46
C ILE A 74 -7.13 12.98 8.01
N TYR A 75 -5.94 12.39 8.15
CA TYR A 75 -5.69 10.98 7.85
C TYR A 75 -4.47 10.47 8.62
N ARG A 76 -4.54 9.20 9.03
CA ARG A 76 -3.40 8.46 9.57
C ARG A 76 -3.35 7.05 8.99
N ASN A 77 -2.15 6.55 8.81
CA ASN A 77 -1.88 5.16 8.51
C ASN A 77 -0.64 4.69 9.26
N SER A 78 -0.59 3.42 9.59
CA SER A 78 0.56 2.80 10.21
C SER A 78 1.16 1.74 9.28
N PHE A 79 2.44 1.50 9.40
CA PHE A 79 3.18 0.55 8.58
C PHE A 79 4.36 -0.07 9.33
N SER A 80 4.91 -1.13 8.76
CA SER A 80 6.23 -1.67 9.08
C SER A 80 6.96 -1.93 7.76
N THR A 81 8.29 -1.83 7.75
CA THR A 81 9.10 -1.94 6.54
C THR A 81 10.28 -2.86 6.70
N LEU A 82 10.77 -3.40 5.58
CA LEU A 82 12.03 -4.16 5.53
C LEU A 82 13.23 -3.34 5.99
N PHE A 83 13.24 -2.03 5.76
CA PHE A 83 14.28 -1.15 6.28
C PHE A 83 14.36 -1.22 7.80
N GLN A 84 13.22 -1.09 8.50
CA GLN A 84 13.17 -1.12 9.96
C GLN A 84 13.46 -2.52 10.52
N GLU A 85 13.11 -3.59 9.80
CA GLU A 85 13.51 -4.95 10.14
C GLU A 85 15.04 -5.11 9.99
N TRP A 86 15.60 -4.68 8.85
CA TRP A 86 17.04 -4.74 8.61
C TRP A 86 17.85 -3.96 9.64
N LEU A 87 17.34 -2.84 10.17
CA LEU A 87 18.00 -2.07 11.24
C LEU A 87 18.26 -2.89 12.50
N THR A 88 17.58 -4.02 12.68
CA THR A 88 17.79 -4.92 13.83
C THR A 88 18.97 -5.89 13.64
N TYR A 89 19.49 -6.01 12.43
CA TYR A 89 20.59 -6.92 12.10
C TYR A 89 21.94 -6.29 12.42
N ASP A 90 22.94 -7.15 12.68
CA ASP A 90 24.29 -6.68 13.00
C ASP A 90 24.95 -5.89 11.85
N GLU A 91 24.65 -6.24 10.61
CA GLU A 91 25.09 -5.52 9.42
C GLU A 91 24.73 -4.02 9.48
N ALA A 92 23.54 -3.70 9.97
CA ALA A 92 23.07 -2.31 10.05
C ALA A 92 23.86 -1.41 11.02
N LYS A 93 24.74 -1.98 11.84
CA LYS A 93 25.65 -1.21 12.70
C LYS A 93 26.88 -0.68 11.93
N HIS A 94 27.16 -1.24 10.75
CA HIS A 94 28.42 -1.04 10.04
C HIS A 94 28.25 -0.54 8.60
N VAL A 95 27.05 -0.70 8.02
CA VAL A 95 26.79 -0.40 6.60
C VAL A 95 25.55 0.50 6.49
N ASP A 96 25.61 1.48 5.58
CA ASP A 96 24.44 2.26 5.17
C ASP A 96 23.74 1.56 3.99
N LYS A 97 22.43 1.46 4.05
CA LYS A 97 21.59 0.99 2.94
C LYS A 97 20.44 1.94 2.65
N ALA A 98 19.89 1.81 1.46
CA ALA A 98 18.71 2.54 1.01
C ALA A 98 17.63 1.55 0.55
N PHE A 99 16.39 1.79 0.97
CA PHE A 99 15.22 0.97 0.65
C PHE A 99 14.14 1.84 0.03
N GLU A 100 13.64 1.42 -1.10
CA GLU A 100 12.44 2.00 -1.68
C GLU A 100 11.20 1.58 -0.88
N ASN A 101 10.31 2.53 -0.60
CA ASN A 101 9.07 2.29 0.11
C ASN A 101 7.92 3.00 -0.60
N VAL A 102 6.81 2.31 -0.76
CA VAL A 102 5.61 2.83 -1.42
C VAL A 102 4.46 2.82 -0.43
N PHE A 103 3.82 3.98 -0.27
CA PHE A 103 2.63 4.12 0.56
C PHE A 103 1.49 4.73 -0.22
N LEU A 104 0.28 4.36 0.12
CA LEU A 104 -0.94 4.86 -0.50
C LEU A 104 -1.76 5.63 0.54
N ILE A 105 -2.16 6.84 0.17
CA ILE A 105 -3.13 7.64 0.92
C ILE A 105 -4.22 8.14 -0.03
N PRO A 106 -5.41 8.52 0.46
CA PRO A 106 -6.39 9.14 -0.41
C PRO A 106 -5.87 10.50 -0.90
N MET A 107 -6.18 10.86 -2.14
CA MET A 107 -5.74 12.13 -2.75
C MET A 107 -6.38 13.32 -2.03
N PRO A 108 -5.62 14.22 -1.39
CA PRO A 108 -6.18 15.37 -0.70
C PRO A 108 -6.77 16.37 -1.70
N LYS A 109 -7.87 17.05 -1.33
CA LYS A 109 -8.48 18.12 -2.11
C LYS A 109 -7.79 19.47 -1.94
N ASN A 110 -7.15 19.67 -0.80
CA ASN A 110 -6.42 20.89 -0.44
C ASN A 110 -4.97 20.57 -0.13
N THR A 111 -4.15 21.62 -0.04
CA THR A 111 -2.75 21.48 0.39
C THR A 111 -2.67 20.86 1.78
N VAL A 112 -1.81 19.86 1.92
CA VAL A 112 -1.60 19.12 3.17
C VAL A 112 -0.12 19.04 3.53
N LYS A 113 0.16 18.80 4.81
CA LYS A 113 1.46 18.36 5.31
C LYS A 113 1.40 16.87 5.59
N VAL A 114 2.31 16.12 5.00
CA VAL A 114 2.47 14.68 5.22
C VAL A 114 3.70 14.48 6.09
N THR A 115 3.51 13.94 7.28
CA THR A 115 4.60 13.56 8.19
C THR A 115 4.77 12.04 8.16
N VAL A 116 6.00 11.59 8.02
CA VAL A 116 6.40 10.17 8.09
C VAL A 116 7.33 10.01 9.28
N ASP A 117 6.94 9.16 10.21
CA ASP A 117 7.69 8.86 11.43
C ASP A 117 8.15 7.40 11.40
N LEU A 118 9.42 7.14 11.67
CA LEU A 118 9.98 5.82 11.97
C LEU A 118 10.23 5.74 13.47
N MET A 119 9.75 4.70 14.11
CA MET A 119 9.75 4.54 15.56
C MET A 119 10.49 3.25 15.94
N ASP A 120 11.06 3.24 17.12
CA ASP A 120 11.60 2.04 17.74
C ASP A 120 10.49 1.15 18.36
N ASN A 121 10.88 0.03 18.96
CA ASN A 121 9.97 -0.89 19.64
C ASN A 121 9.31 -0.30 20.89
N ARG A 122 9.74 0.87 21.36
CA ARG A 122 9.16 1.63 22.47
C ARG A 122 8.31 2.80 21.99
N ARG A 123 8.06 2.87 20.68
CA ARG A 123 7.29 3.96 20.02
C ARG A 123 7.97 5.34 20.14
N GLN A 124 9.29 5.39 20.33
CA GLN A 124 10.05 6.62 20.25
C GLN A 124 10.39 6.92 18.80
N VAL A 125 10.16 8.16 18.37
CA VAL A 125 10.47 8.58 17.00
C VAL A 125 11.98 8.67 16.84
N MET A 126 12.51 7.82 15.98
CA MET A 126 13.93 7.75 15.63
C MET A 126 14.27 8.62 14.41
N CYS A 127 13.33 8.73 13.48
CA CYS A 127 13.46 9.58 12.31
C CYS A 127 12.09 10.13 11.93
N SER A 128 12.04 11.38 11.56
CA SER A 128 10.81 12.05 11.12
C SER A 128 11.09 12.96 9.94
N MET A 129 10.19 12.97 8.97
CA MET A 129 10.24 13.88 7.84
C MET A 129 8.83 14.41 7.55
N THR A 130 8.74 15.71 7.29
CA THR A 130 7.48 16.33 6.87
C THR A 130 7.68 17.02 5.53
N HIS A 131 6.77 16.79 4.60
CA HIS A 131 6.73 17.52 3.34
C HIS A 131 5.31 18.01 3.03
N THR A 132 5.23 18.98 2.12
CA THR A 132 3.96 19.54 1.67
C THR A 132 3.53 18.86 0.37
N VAL A 133 2.24 18.55 0.28
CA VAL A 133 1.59 18.09 -0.96
C VAL A 133 0.61 19.16 -1.41
N VAL A 134 0.81 19.66 -2.61
CA VAL A 134 -0.12 20.56 -3.31
C VAL A 134 -0.85 19.73 -4.36
N PRO A 135 -2.18 19.56 -4.30
CA PRO A 135 -2.91 18.61 -5.15
C PRO A 135 -2.73 18.79 -6.66
N ASN A 136 -2.52 20.03 -7.10
CA ASN A 136 -2.35 20.39 -8.52
C ASN A 136 -0.88 20.60 -8.91
N ASP A 137 0.07 20.10 -8.13
CA ASP A 137 1.49 20.19 -8.46
C ASP A 137 1.78 19.38 -9.74
N ILE A 138 2.41 20.03 -10.71
CA ILE A 138 2.77 19.43 -12.02
C ILE A 138 3.77 18.28 -11.88
N LEU A 139 4.47 18.19 -10.75
CA LEU A 139 5.42 17.11 -10.45
C LEU A 139 4.72 15.82 -10.00
N ILE A 140 3.43 15.87 -9.67
CA ILE A 140 2.64 14.65 -9.39
C ILE A 140 2.39 13.93 -10.70
N ARG A 141 2.96 12.75 -10.87
CA ARG A 141 2.82 11.94 -12.07
C ARG A 141 1.46 11.24 -12.08
N HIS A 142 0.81 11.20 -13.23
CA HIS A 142 -0.45 10.47 -13.40
C HIS A 142 -0.14 9.07 -13.94
N ILE A 143 -0.51 8.02 -13.21
CA ILE A 143 -0.29 6.62 -13.57
C ILE A 143 -1.57 5.81 -13.40
N GLY A 144 -1.71 4.71 -14.18
CA GLY A 144 -2.86 3.80 -14.08
C GLY A 144 -4.15 4.34 -14.73
N PHE A 145 -4.10 5.43 -15.50
CA PHE A 145 -5.23 5.96 -16.27
C PHE A 145 -5.31 5.40 -17.69
N SER A 146 -4.22 4.81 -18.17
CA SER A 146 -4.13 4.13 -19.47
C SER A 146 -3.34 2.83 -19.30
N HIS A 147 -3.47 1.90 -20.22
CA HIS A 147 -2.77 0.61 -20.21
C HIS A 147 -3.01 -0.17 -18.90
N VAL A 148 -4.26 -0.18 -18.43
CA VAL A 148 -4.65 -0.91 -17.23
C VAL A 148 -4.55 -2.41 -17.52
N THR A 149 -3.82 -3.14 -16.67
CA THR A 149 -3.75 -4.61 -16.75
C THR A 149 -5.17 -5.20 -16.62
N PRO A 150 -5.59 -6.09 -17.55
CA PRO A 150 -6.91 -6.70 -17.49
C PRO A 150 -7.14 -7.40 -16.16
N TYR A 151 -8.36 -7.32 -15.64
CA TYR A 151 -8.75 -8.04 -14.44
C TYR A 151 -10.18 -8.57 -14.53
N THR A 152 -10.46 -9.63 -13.79
CA THR A 152 -11.78 -10.25 -13.70
C THR A 152 -12.25 -10.23 -12.24
N THR A 153 -13.50 -9.83 -12.00
CA THR A 153 -14.10 -9.94 -10.67
C THR A 153 -14.43 -11.42 -10.37
N ILE A 154 -13.85 -11.94 -9.31
CA ILE A 154 -14.06 -13.32 -8.84
C ILE A 154 -15.21 -13.36 -7.84
N GLN A 155 -15.26 -12.37 -6.94
CA GLN A 155 -16.28 -12.23 -5.91
C GLN A 155 -16.55 -10.76 -5.64
N ALA A 156 -17.80 -10.37 -5.57
CA ALA A 156 -18.19 -9.02 -5.19
C ALA A 156 -18.62 -8.98 -3.72
N ALA A 157 -18.16 -7.97 -3.00
CA ALA A 157 -18.65 -7.69 -1.65
C ALA A 157 -20.10 -7.19 -1.70
N LYS A 158 -20.86 -7.45 -0.64
CA LYS A 158 -22.24 -6.97 -0.49
C LYS A 158 -22.31 -5.45 -0.37
N ASP A 159 -21.34 -4.85 0.31
CA ASP A 159 -21.16 -3.39 0.43
C ASP A 159 -19.75 -3.02 0.00
N THR A 160 -19.60 -2.50 -1.23
CA THR A 160 -18.30 -2.11 -1.80
C THR A 160 -17.68 -0.87 -1.16
N THR A 161 -18.44 -0.13 -0.32
CA THR A 161 -17.92 1.04 0.40
C THR A 161 -17.24 0.69 1.72
N LYS A 162 -17.45 -0.54 2.21
CA LYS A 162 -16.97 -1.05 3.51
C LYS A 162 -16.47 -2.48 3.39
N CYS A 163 -15.67 -2.76 2.37
CA CYS A 163 -15.18 -4.10 2.12
C CYS A 163 -13.65 -4.17 2.14
N ILE A 164 -13.14 -5.37 2.27
CA ILE A 164 -11.73 -5.70 2.10
C ILE A 164 -11.53 -6.09 0.63
N HIS A 165 -10.51 -5.51 0.00
CA HIS A 165 -10.14 -5.82 -1.37
C HIS A 165 -9.00 -6.84 -1.39
N ILE A 166 -9.19 -7.92 -2.16
CA ILE A 166 -8.16 -8.93 -2.44
C ILE A 166 -7.91 -8.95 -3.94
N ALA A 167 -6.65 -8.97 -4.34
CA ALA A 167 -6.23 -9.18 -5.72
C ALA A 167 -5.35 -10.43 -5.81
N TYR A 168 -5.78 -11.42 -6.59
CA TYR A 168 -4.91 -12.47 -7.08
C TYR A 168 -4.21 -11.95 -8.33
N VAL A 169 -2.89 -12.00 -8.35
CA VAL A 169 -2.08 -11.48 -9.48
C VAL A 169 -1.42 -12.66 -10.19
N ALA A 170 -1.56 -12.72 -11.51
CA ALA A 170 -0.94 -13.77 -12.31
C ALA A 170 0.60 -13.59 -12.28
N GLU A 171 1.31 -14.60 -11.78
CA GLU A 171 2.75 -14.68 -11.76
C GLU A 171 3.19 -16.05 -12.22
N GLY A 172 4.05 -16.10 -13.23
CA GLY A 172 4.49 -17.36 -13.84
C GLY A 172 3.47 -18.04 -14.75
N TYR A 173 2.37 -17.36 -15.10
CA TYR A 173 1.43 -17.80 -16.13
C TYR A 173 1.66 -16.95 -17.40
N THR A 174 1.83 -17.60 -18.54
CA THR A 174 1.90 -16.94 -19.85
C THR A 174 0.52 -16.48 -20.32
N GLU A 175 0.45 -15.70 -21.39
CA GLU A 175 -0.82 -15.28 -22.00
C GLU A 175 -1.70 -16.48 -22.35
N ALA A 176 -1.11 -17.56 -22.87
CA ALA A 176 -1.84 -18.80 -23.21
C ALA A 176 -2.36 -19.58 -21.99
N GLU A 177 -1.87 -19.28 -20.79
CA GLU A 177 -2.22 -19.94 -19.54
C GLU A 177 -3.19 -19.13 -18.67
N MET A 178 -3.72 -17.98 -19.16
CA MET A 178 -4.63 -17.14 -18.38
C MET A 178 -5.90 -17.87 -17.96
N ASP A 179 -6.42 -18.78 -18.77
CA ASP A 179 -7.58 -19.60 -18.38
C ASP A 179 -7.25 -20.56 -17.23
N VAL A 180 -6.02 -21.10 -17.20
CA VAL A 180 -5.53 -21.93 -16.10
C VAL A 180 -5.41 -21.09 -14.83
N PHE A 181 -4.79 -19.90 -14.92
CA PHE A 181 -4.72 -18.95 -13.82
C PHE A 181 -6.11 -18.65 -13.22
N LEU A 182 -7.09 -18.30 -14.06
CA LEU A 182 -8.44 -17.98 -13.59
C LEU A 182 -9.14 -19.18 -12.92
N LYS A 183 -8.86 -20.40 -13.38
CA LYS A 183 -9.35 -21.63 -12.73
C LYS A 183 -8.69 -21.82 -11.37
N ASP A 184 -7.39 -21.65 -11.28
CA ASP A 184 -6.62 -21.80 -10.04
C ASP A 184 -7.03 -20.74 -9.01
N VAL A 185 -7.25 -19.49 -9.44
CA VAL A 185 -7.79 -18.43 -8.59
C VAL A 185 -9.14 -18.79 -8.00
N LYS A 186 -10.06 -19.36 -8.80
CA LYS A 186 -11.38 -19.79 -8.30
C LYS A 186 -11.23 -20.87 -7.23
N LEU A 187 -10.36 -21.84 -7.45
CA LEU A 187 -10.08 -22.91 -6.48
C LEU A 187 -9.48 -22.34 -5.19
N ALA A 188 -8.49 -21.46 -5.29
CA ALA A 188 -7.86 -20.82 -4.15
C ALA A 188 -8.86 -19.96 -3.35
N ASN A 189 -9.72 -19.21 -4.05
CA ASN A 189 -10.75 -18.38 -3.44
C ASN A 189 -11.77 -19.24 -2.67
N GLU A 190 -12.27 -20.32 -3.26
CA GLU A 190 -13.19 -21.24 -2.56
C GLU A 190 -12.50 -21.92 -1.37
N ALA A 191 -11.23 -22.31 -1.49
CA ALA A 191 -10.47 -22.86 -0.39
C ALA A 191 -10.35 -21.86 0.77
N MET A 192 -9.97 -20.60 0.50
CA MET A 192 -9.88 -19.55 1.50
C MET A 192 -11.21 -19.34 2.23
N PHE A 193 -12.31 -19.21 1.49
CA PHE A 193 -13.64 -18.97 2.05
C PHE A 193 -14.36 -20.21 2.54
N SER A 194 -13.72 -21.37 2.57
CA SER A 194 -14.20 -22.57 3.25
C SER A 194 -13.84 -22.61 4.74
N HIS A 195 -12.91 -21.75 5.19
CA HIS A 195 -12.37 -21.73 6.54
C HIS A 195 -12.85 -20.52 7.34
N GLU A 196 -13.05 -20.71 8.65
CA GLU A 196 -13.34 -19.59 9.55
C GLU A 196 -12.04 -18.78 9.85
N PRO A 197 -12.16 -17.46 10.01
CA PRO A 197 -13.38 -16.63 10.03
C PRO A 197 -13.84 -16.16 8.63
N PHE A 198 -13.12 -16.48 7.56
CA PHE A 198 -13.39 -15.97 6.21
C PHE A 198 -14.74 -16.41 5.67
N LYS A 199 -15.18 -17.63 6.02
CA LYS A 199 -16.46 -18.18 5.60
C LYS A 199 -17.64 -17.30 6.05
N GLU A 200 -17.70 -16.94 7.33
CA GLU A 200 -18.76 -16.07 7.88
C GLU A 200 -18.67 -14.64 7.35
N LEU A 201 -17.46 -14.18 7.04
CA LEU A 201 -17.20 -12.81 6.60
C LEU A 201 -17.14 -12.68 5.07
N ARG A 202 -17.47 -13.72 4.32
CA ARG A 202 -17.31 -13.79 2.84
C ARG A 202 -17.89 -12.55 2.14
N ASP A 203 -19.07 -12.10 2.55
CA ASP A 203 -19.78 -10.96 1.97
C ASP A 203 -19.05 -9.61 2.16
N ARG A 204 -17.99 -9.58 2.98
CA ARG A 204 -17.17 -8.40 3.22
C ARG A 204 -15.95 -8.29 2.30
N PHE A 205 -15.75 -9.23 1.41
CA PHE A 205 -14.58 -9.27 0.54
C PHE A 205 -14.96 -9.03 -0.92
N ASN A 206 -14.26 -8.08 -1.53
CA ASN A 206 -14.26 -7.90 -2.97
C ASN A 206 -12.97 -8.51 -3.53
N VAL A 207 -13.08 -9.48 -4.42
CA VAL A 207 -11.94 -10.26 -4.92
C VAL A 207 -11.83 -10.12 -6.43
N VAL A 208 -10.65 -9.81 -6.91
CA VAL A 208 -10.34 -9.71 -8.34
C VAL A 208 -9.16 -10.61 -8.71
N ALA A 209 -9.13 -11.07 -9.94
CA ALA A 209 -7.98 -11.72 -10.56
C ALA A 209 -7.37 -10.77 -11.58
N VAL A 210 -6.10 -10.39 -11.40
CA VAL A 210 -5.35 -9.51 -12.29
C VAL A 210 -4.55 -10.36 -13.27
N CYS A 211 -4.90 -10.25 -14.55
CA CYS A 211 -4.30 -11.04 -15.63
C CYS A 211 -3.03 -10.33 -16.14
N SER A 212 -1.92 -10.51 -15.44
CA SER A 212 -0.59 -10.00 -15.82
C SER A 212 0.27 -11.14 -16.39
N PRO A 213 0.31 -11.32 -17.72
CA PRO A 213 1.01 -12.46 -18.30
C PRO A 213 2.52 -12.34 -18.13
N SER A 214 3.16 -13.45 -17.77
CA SER A 214 4.60 -13.63 -17.75
C SER A 214 5.12 -13.98 -19.15
N ALA A 215 6.36 -13.62 -19.45
CA ALA A 215 7.00 -14.05 -20.70
C ALA A 215 7.31 -15.55 -20.72
N GLU A 216 7.54 -16.15 -19.54
CA GLU A 216 7.82 -17.56 -19.36
C GLU A 216 6.90 -18.18 -18.31
N SER A 217 6.54 -19.44 -18.53
CA SER A 217 5.77 -20.23 -17.58
C SER A 217 6.61 -20.68 -16.39
N GLY A 218 6.01 -20.68 -15.20
CA GLY A 218 6.65 -21.04 -13.93
C GLY A 218 7.41 -19.86 -13.29
N THR A 219 8.03 -20.14 -12.15
CA THR A 219 8.77 -19.15 -11.35
C THR A 219 10.26 -19.46 -11.30
N SER A 220 11.07 -18.49 -10.94
CA SER A 220 12.51 -18.69 -10.70
C SER A 220 12.74 -19.60 -9.50
N GLU A 221 13.76 -20.47 -9.60
CA GLU A 221 14.26 -21.32 -8.52
C GLU A 221 15.78 -21.09 -8.38
N PRO A 222 16.22 -20.03 -7.69
CA PRO A 222 17.65 -19.68 -7.60
C PRO A 222 18.54 -20.80 -7.07
N SER A 223 18.01 -21.61 -6.13
CA SER A 223 18.72 -22.77 -5.58
C SER A 223 19.07 -23.86 -6.61
N LYS A 224 18.33 -23.88 -7.74
CA LYS A 224 18.56 -24.78 -8.87
C LYS A 224 19.22 -24.07 -10.07
N GLY A 225 19.55 -22.78 -9.94
CA GLY A 225 20.07 -21.97 -11.04
C GLY A 225 19.04 -21.69 -12.14
N VAL A 226 17.75 -21.87 -11.87
CA VAL A 226 16.67 -21.62 -12.82
C VAL A 226 16.17 -20.19 -12.65
N TRP A 227 16.22 -19.43 -13.72
CA TRP A 227 15.73 -18.06 -13.79
C TRP A 227 14.65 -17.94 -14.85
N LYS A 228 13.54 -17.28 -14.51
CA LYS A 228 12.38 -17.08 -15.36
C LYS A 228 12.05 -15.60 -15.51
N SER A 229 11.67 -15.21 -16.71
CA SER A 229 11.16 -13.87 -16.99
C SER A 229 9.66 -13.82 -16.68
N THR A 230 9.34 -13.44 -15.45
CA THR A 230 7.95 -13.39 -14.97
C THR A 230 7.44 -11.96 -14.85
N ALA A 231 6.12 -11.78 -14.73
CA ALA A 231 5.48 -10.46 -14.69
C ALA A 231 5.96 -9.58 -13.52
N LEU A 232 6.27 -10.18 -12.37
CA LEU A 232 6.70 -9.49 -11.15
C LEU A 232 8.16 -9.76 -10.80
N GLY A 233 8.86 -10.63 -11.53
CA GLY A 233 10.25 -11.01 -11.27
C GLY A 233 10.42 -11.77 -9.96
N SER A 234 9.42 -12.56 -9.55
CA SER A 234 9.48 -13.32 -8.29
C SER A 234 10.55 -14.43 -8.32
N HIS A 235 11.25 -14.59 -7.18
CA HIS A 235 12.33 -15.59 -6.98
C HIS A 235 12.51 -15.98 -5.52
#